data_58f0bd3ec7725071b6dd8eeef40c28b6
#
_entry.id   58f0bd3ec7725071b6dd8eeef40c28b6
#
_cell.length_a   1.000
_cell.length_b   1.000
_cell.length_c   1.000
_cell.angle_alpha   90.00
_cell.angle_beta   90.00
_cell.angle_gamma   90.00
#
_symmetry.space_group_name_H-M   'P 1'
#
loop_
_entity.id
_entity.type
_entity.pdbx_description
1 polymer ?
#
loop_
_entity_poly.entity_id
_entity_poly.type
_entity_poly.pdbx_seq_one_letter_code
_entity_poly.pdbx_strand_id
1 'polypeptide(L)'
;MARKTVPFNQSGASKLPNDKPVVYKIQTDSGKTNYVGVAKKGRVQERIEEHLKDNKIPGSKVQIQQMPTIKEAEKVEERIIARSEPRYNEKGK
;
A
#
# COMPACT_ATOMS: atom_id res chain seq x y z
N MET A 1 13.31 -8.53 3.49
CA MET A 1 12.64 -7.24 3.61
C MET A 1 11.51 -7.32 4.59
N ALA A 2 11.29 -6.26 5.33
CA ALA A 2 10.27 -6.25 6.36
C ALA A 2 8.88 -6.09 5.77
N ARG A 3 7.97 -6.90 6.23
CA ARG A 3 6.56 -6.80 5.88
C ARG A 3 5.75 -6.57 7.14
N LYS A 4 4.68 -5.80 7.00
CA LYS A 4 3.80 -5.54 8.13
C LYS A 4 2.38 -5.41 7.60
N THR A 5 1.44 -6.00 8.32
CA THR A 5 0.02 -5.91 7.99
C THR A 5 -0.70 -5.25 9.15
N VAL A 6 -1.50 -4.24 8.86
CA VAL A 6 -2.29 -3.54 9.86
C VAL A 6 -3.72 -3.39 9.35
N PRO A 7 -4.68 -3.15 10.25
CA PRO A 7 -6.05 -2.86 9.80
C PRO A 7 -6.08 -1.59 8.96
N PHE A 8 -6.96 -1.56 7.97
CA PHE A 8 -7.12 -0.39 7.12
C PHE A 8 -8.03 0.61 7.80
N ASN A 9 -7.49 1.30 8.81
CA ASN A 9 -8.19 2.34 9.54
C ASN A 9 -7.14 3.28 10.11
N GLN A 10 -7.58 4.33 10.79
CA GLN A 10 -6.69 5.35 11.30
C GLN A 10 -5.70 4.78 12.31
N SER A 11 -6.16 3.93 13.19
CA SER A 11 -5.30 3.30 14.18
C SER A 11 -4.22 2.45 13.51
N GLY A 12 -4.59 1.67 12.49
CA GLY A 12 -3.62 0.88 11.76
C GLY A 12 -2.61 1.73 11.01
N ALA A 13 -3.10 2.78 10.35
CA ALA A 13 -2.22 3.67 9.60
C ALA A 13 -1.16 4.29 10.49
N SER A 14 -1.52 4.68 11.71
CA SER A 14 -0.59 5.33 12.61
C SER A 14 0.51 4.40 13.11
N LYS A 15 0.35 3.10 12.92
CA LYS A 15 1.36 2.12 13.34
C LYS A 15 2.36 1.80 12.24
N LEU A 16 2.17 2.34 11.05
CA LEU A 16 3.06 2.03 9.94
C LEU A 16 4.38 2.81 10.05
N PRO A 17 5.51 2.15 9.77
CA PRO A 17 6.79 2.84 9.83
C PRO A 17 6.95 3.82 8.66
N ASN A 18 7.65 4.92 8.92
CA ASN A 18 7.93 5.94 7.92
C ASN A 18 9.40 6.01 7.52
N ASP A 19 10.21 5.07 8.00
CA ASP A 19 11.66 5.20 7.87
C ASP A 19 12.21 4.74 6.53
N LYS A 20 11.38 4.11 5.70
CA LYS A 20 11.81 3.65 4.38
C LYS A 20 10.66 3.72 3.39
N PRO A 21 10.97 3.80 2.08
CA PRO A 21 9.91 3.67 1.08
C PRO A 21 9.25 2.31 1.19
N VAL A 22 7.99 2.23 0.83
CA VAL A 22 7.25 0.96 0.89
C VAL A 22 6.43 0.76 -0.37
N VAL A 23 6.18 -0.51 -0.67
CA VAL A 23 5.09 -0.93 -1.53
C VAL A 23 3.97 -1.36 -0.59
N TYR A 24 2.76 -0.86 -0.83
CA TYR A 24 1.64 -1.23 0.03
C TYR A 24 0.50 -1.81 -0.79
N LYS A 25 -0.27 -2.67 -0.16
CA LYS A 25 -1.44 -3.29 -0.75
C LYS A 25 -2.63 -3.06 0.18
N ILE A 26 -3.75 -2.65 -0.42
CA ILE A 26 -5.01 -2.57 0.33
C ILE A 26 -5.80 -3.81 -0.02
N GLN A 27 -6.11 -4.61 0.98
CA GLN A 27 -6.66 -5.95 0.80
C GLN A 27 -7.96 -6.12 1.55
N THR A 28 -8.79 -7.05 1.06
CA THR A 28 -10.01 -7.46 1.76
C THR A 28 -9.66 -8.46 2.85
N ASP A 29 -10.65 -8.83 3.66
CA ASP A 29 -10.50 -9.83 4.70
C ASP A 29 -10.01 -11.16 4.14
N SER A 30 -10.44 -11.50 2.95
CA SER A 30 -10.04 -12.77 2.33
C SER A 30 -8.65 -12.70 1.71
N GLY A 31 -8.00 -11.54 1.76
CA GLY A 31 -6.65 -11.39 1.23
C GLY A 31 -6.59 -10.96 -0.23
N LYS A 32 -7.73 -10.63 -0.81
CA LYS A 32 -7.74 -10.15 -2.19
C LYS A 32 -7.21 -8.73 -2.26
N THR A 33 -6.27 -8.48 -3.17
CA THR A 33 -5.67 -7.15 -3.33
C THR A 33 -6.56 -6.28 -4.18
N ASN A 34 -7.01 -5.16 -3.62
CA ASN A 34 -7.81 -4.19 -4.35
C ASN A 34 -6.97 -3.06 -4.92
N TYR A 35 -5.84 -2.75 -4.30
CA TYR A 35 -5.02 -1.62 -4.73
C TYR A 35 -3.57 -1.86 -4.32
N VAL A 36 -2.64 -1.45 -5.18
CA VAL A 36 -1.21 -1.48 -4.89
C VAL A 36 -0.65 -0.09 -5.18
N GLY A 37 0.17 0.41 -4.28
CA GLY A 37 0.81 1.70 -4.47
C GLY A 37 2.17 1.73 -3.82
N VAL A 38 2.86 2.86 -3.98
CA VAL A 38 4.13 3.10 -3.31
C VAL A 38 4.03 4.37 -2.48
N ALA A 39 4.83 4.42 -1.42
CA ALA A 39 4.92 5.61 -0.60
C ALA A 39 6.38 5.88 -0.32
N LYS A 40 6.76 7.14 -0.36
CA LYS A 40 8.12 7.57 -0.09
C LYS A 40 8.41 7.54 1.41
N LYS A 41 9.70 7.48 1.72
CA LYS A 41 10.15 7.62 3.09
C LYS A 41 9.53 8.87 3.72
N GLY A 42 8.97 8.72 4.90
CA GLY A 42 8.34 9.81 5.62
C GLY A 42 6.91 10.10 5.21
N ARG A 43 6.39 9.40 4.20
CA ARG A 43 5.06 9.66 3.68
C ARG A 43 4.13 8.44 3.76
N VAL A 44 4.59 7.36 4.40
CA VAL A 44 3.85 6.11 4.40
C VAL A 44 2.50 6.27 5.10
N GLN A 45 2.51 6.80 6.31
CA GLN A 45 1.27 6.98 7.06
C GLN A 45 0.34 7.95 6.35
N GLU A 46 0.89 9.03 5.84
CA GLU A 46 0.12 10.06 5.16
C GLU A 46 -0.62 9.49 3.94
N ARG A 47 0.06 8.67 3.15
CA ARG A 47 -0.55 8.10 1.95
C ARG A 47 -1.72 7.18 2.31
N ILE A 48 -1.55 6.37 3.35
CA ILE A 48 -2.61 5.47 3.76
C ILE A 48 -3.79 6.27 4.32
N GLU A 49 -3.50 7.34 5.08
CA GLU A 49 -4.55 8.20 5.59
C GLU A 49 -5.31 8.89 4.48
N GLU A 50 -4.63 9.27 3.40
CA GLU A 50 -5.31 9.84 2.23
C GLU A 50 -6.31 8.87 1.64
N HIS A 51 -5.95 7.61 1.54
CA HIS A 51 -6.88 6.59 1.02
C HIS A 51 -8.07 6.41 1.95
N LEU A 52 -7.85 6.47 3.25
CA LEU A 52 -8.95 6.39 4.20
C LEU A 52 -9.89 7.57 4.06
N LYS A 53 -9.34 8.77 3.89
CA LYS A 53 -10.11 9.98 3.75
C LYS A 53 -10.93 9.99 2.47
N ASP A 54 -10.33 9.57 1.37
CA ASP A 54 -11.03 9.49 0.08
C ASP A 54 -12.11 8.44 0.07
N ASN A 55 -11.91 7.36 0.82
CA ASN A 55 -12.90 6.29 0.97
C ASN A 55 -13.33 5.71 -0.39
N LYS A 56 -12.41 5.66 -1.34
CA LYS A 56 -12.73 5.14 -2.67
C LYS A 56 -12.31 3.70 -2.87
N ILE A 57 -11.42 3.19 -2.03
CA ILE A 57 -10.89 1.85 -2.17
C ILE A 57 -11.34 1.04 -0.97
N PRO A 58 -12.23 0.07 -1.17
CA PRO A 58 -12.65 -0.77 -0.06
C PRO A 58 -11.51 -1.70 0.35
N GLY A 59 -11.44 -1.97 1.64
CA GLY A 59 -10.43 -2.87 2.16
C GLY A 59 -10.53 -2.96 3.66
N SER A 60 -10.01 -4.05 4.20
CA SER A 60 -10.01 -4.30 5.63
C SER A 60 -8.63 -4.21 6.23
N LYS A 61 -7.59 -4.36 5.40
CA LYS A 61 -6.22 -4.37 5.91
C LYS A 61 -5.28 -3.81 4.87
N VAL A 62 -4.13 -3.34 5.35
CA VAL A 62 -3.06 -2.83 4.53
C VAL A 62 -1.81 -3.63 4.83
N GLN A 63 -1.18 -4.15 3.79
CA GLN A 63 0.10 -4.82 3.93
C GLN A 63 1.16 -3.95 3.28
N ILE A 64 2.24 -3.69 4.00
CA ILE A 64 3.36 -2.95 3.43
C ILE A 64 4.60 -3.82 3.38
N GLN A 65 5.49 -3.49 2.45
CA GLN A 65 6.79 -4.11 2.35
C GLN A 65 7.81 -2.99 2.17
N GLN A 66 8.74 -2.88 3.11
CA GLN A 66 9.76 -1.85 3.06
C GLN A 66 10.79 -2.16 1.99
N MET A 67 11.22 -1.12 1.29
CA MET A 67 12.20 -1.24 0.20
C MET A 67 13.39 -0.35 0.50
N PRO A 68 14.58 -0.69 -0.02
CA PRO A 68 15.75 0.17 0.19
C PRO A 68 15.65 1.51 -0.51
N THR A 69 14.99 1.59 -1.66
CA THR A 69 14.83 2.84 -2.40
C THR A 69 13.45 2.92 -3.01
N ILE A 70 13.05 4.14 -3.39
CA ILE A 70 11.77 4.35 -4.05
C ILE A 70 11.75 3.68 -5.44
N LYS A 71 12.88 3.63 -6.11
CA LYS A 71 12.97 2.97 -7.41
C LYS A 71 12.66 1.49 -7.30
N GLU A 72 13.20 0.84 -6.27
CA GLU A 72 12.90 -0.57 -6.05
C GLU A 72 11.42 -0.78 -5.73
N ALA A 73 10.85 0.14 -4.96
CA ALA A 73 9.44 0.07 -4.63
C ALA A 73 8.59 0.17 -5.90
N GLU A 74 8.95 1.08 -6.80
CA GLU A 74 8.20 1.25 -8.04
C GLU A 74 8.29 0.01 -8.92
N LYS A 75 9.44 -0.63 -8.98
CA LYS A 75 9.60 -1.85 -9.75
C LYS A 75 8.73 -2.97 -9.22
N VAL A 76 8.67 -3.11 -7.91
CA VAL A 76 7.84 -4.14 -7.29
C VAL A 76 6.38 -3.83 -7.51
N GLU A 77 5.99 -2.56 -7.40
CA GLU A 77 4.62 -2.15 -7.66
C GLU A 77 4.18 -2.55 -9.07
N GLU A 78 5.00 -2.24 -10.07
CA GLU A 78 4.68 -2.57 -11.44
C GLU A 78 4.52 -4.07 -11.63
N ARG A 79 5.39 -4.85 -11.00
CA ARG A 79 5.34 -6.30 -11.11
C ARG A 79 4.06 -6.86 -10.49
N ILE A 80 3.68 -6.33 -9.33
CA ILE A 80 2.48 -6.78 -8.66
C ILE A 80 1.24 -6.41 -9.46
N ILE A 81 1.20 -5.19 -9.99
CA ILE A 81 0.07 -4.74 -10.80
C ILE A 81 -0.09 -5.62 -12.04
N ALA A 82 1.02 -5.93 -12.69
CA ALA A 82 0.98 -6.76 -13.90
C ALA A 82 0.48 -8.17 -13.60
N ARG A 83 0.81 -8.71 -12.41
CA ARG A 83 0.44 -10.06 -12.04
C ARG A 83 -0.96 -10.15 -11.46
N SER A 84 -1.32 -9.21 -10.60
CA SER A 84 -2.57 -9.28 -9.83
C SER A 84 -3.70 -8.49 -10.43
N GLU A 85 -3.39 -7.49 -11.23
CA GLU A 85 -4.37 -6.58 -11.82
C GLU A 85 -5.37 -6.11 -10.77
N PRO A 86 -4.90 -5.38 -9.74
CA PRO A 86 -5.77 -4.98 -8.65
C PRO A 86 -6.95 -4.17 -9.17
N ARG A 87 -8.10 -4.43 -8.61
CA ARG A 87 -9.36 -3.92 -9.13
C ARG A 87 -9.43 -2.40 -9.16
N TYR A 88 -8.84 -1.75 -8.16
CA TYR A 88 -8.97 -0.31 -8.00
C TYR A 88 -7.76 0.48 -8.48
N ASN A 89 -6.78 -0.18 -9.06
CA ASN A 89 -5.69 0.51 -9.72
C ASN A 89 -6.13 0.95 -11.10
N GLU A 90 -5.97 2.24 -11.38
CA GLU A 90 -6.32 2.76 -12.69
C GLU A 90 -5.08 2.76 -13.53
N LYS A 91 -4.80 1.61 -14.08
CA LYS A 91 -3.61 1.40 -14.84
C LYS A 91 -3.59 2.29 -16.08
N GLY A 92 -2.42 2.81 -16.39
CA GLY A 92 -2.28 3.68 -17.53
C GLY A 92 -2.58 5.14 -17.24
N LYS A 93 -2.82 5.44 -16.00
CA LYS A 93 -3.05 6.80 -15.59
C LYS A 93 -1.76 7.54 -15.40
#